data_f181442b09608f599bf0ba53830a558e
#
_entry.id   f181442b09608f599bf0ba53830a558e
#
_cell.length_a   1.000
_cell.length_b   1.000
_cell.length_c   1.000
_cell.angle_alpha   90.00
_cell.angle_beta   90.00
_cell.angle_gamma   90.00
#
_symmetry.space_group_name_H-M   'P 1'
#
loop_
_entity.id
_entity.type
_entity.pdbx_description
1 polymer ?
#
loop_
_entity_poly.entity_id
_entity_poly.type
_entity_poly.pdbx_seq_one_letter_code
_entity_poly.pdbx_strand_id
1 'polypeptide(L)'
;EFTNEIENAVDNNITIRGITNVMYLQGLEGLNVSSMLISNATGLCEIDIHGSNRIQRLELGSNVMLQKLNCKDCSFLGYDDNYKVIDVSKCVNLKYIDLSGTKVGTLQLNENGGALEYLNLAESEITYLVCNHQEYLPAITLDGCANLSTVQVTQCNALTTITLPGSK
;
A
#
# COMPACT_ATOMS: atom_id res chain seq x y z
N GLU A 1 9.78 16.92 -22.87
CA GLU A 1 10.62 16.97 -21.65
C GLU A 1 9.69 17.17 -20.48
N PHE A 2 9.56 16.13 -19.64
CA PHE A 2 8.80 16.23 -18.39
C PHE A 2 9.75 16.67 -17.31
N THR A 3 9.74 17.94 -16.94
CA THR A 3 10.30 18.38 -15.66
C THR A 3 9.27 18.07 -14.59
N ASN A 4 9.32 16.85 -14.05
CA ASN A 4 8.66 16.56 -12.79
C ASN A 4 9.48 17.28 -11.73
N GLU A 5 8.97 18.38 -11.20
CA GLU A 5 9.51 18.99 -10.00
C GLU A 5 9.21 18.05 -8.84
N ILE A 6 10.13 17.11 -8.62
CA ILE A 6 10.29 16.50 -7.31
C ILE A 6 10.94 17.59 -6.48
N GLU A 7 10.14 18.38 -5.81
CA GLU A 7 10.65 19.29 -4.80
C GLU A 7 11.30 18.43 -3.71
N ASN A 8 12.61 18.29 -3.76
CA ASN A 8 13.42 17.84 -2.65
C ASN A 8 13.31 18.92 -1.57
N ALA A 9 12.25 18.85 -0.78
CA ALA A 9 12.11 19.70 0.36
C ALA A 9 13.25 19.42 1.35
N VAL A 10 13.64 20.43 2.06
CA VAL A 10 14.70 20.45 3.11
C VAL A 10 14.48 19.36 4.18
N ASP A 11 13.31 18.71 4.20
CA ASP A 11 12.84 17.76 5.22
C ASP A 11 12.67 16.32 4.71
N ASN A 12 13.31 15.92 3.61
CA ASN A 12 13.20 14.56 3.06
C ASN A 12 11.77 14.12 2.67
N ASN A 13 10.93 15.07 2.29
CA ASN A 13 9.55 14.84 1.87
C ASN A 13 9.42 14.94 0.36
N ILE A 14 8.70 13.99 -0.25
CA ILE A 14 8.24 14.10 -1.63
C ILE A 14 6.74 14.39 -1.62
N THR A 15 6.35 15.47 -2.28
CA THR A 15 4.95 15.79 -2.53
C THR A 15 4.67 15.77 -4.02
N ILE A 16 3.74 14.92 -4.45
CA ILE A 16 3.31 14.78 -5.84
C ILE A 16 1.85 15.21 -5.91
N ARG A 17 1.56 16.28 -6.67
CA ARG A 17 0.19 16.82 -6.81
C ARG A 17 -0.15 17.07 -8.27
N GLY A 18 -1.39 16.74 -8.63
CA GLY A 18 -2.00 17.16 -9.90
C GLY A 18 -1.29 16.65 -11.16
N ILE A 19 -0.54 15.57 -11.08
CA ILE A 19 0.17 15.02 -12.23
C ILE A 19 -0.76 14.12 -13.02
N THR A 20 -1.02 14.49 -14.27
CA THR A 20 -1.94 13.74 -15.16
C THR A 20 -1.20 12.71 -16.05
N ASN A 21 0.12 12.81 -16.18
CA ASN A 21 0.90 12.05 -17.17
C ASN A 21 1.99 11.14 -16.58
N VAL A 22 2.11 11.02 -15.25
CA VAL A 22 3.03 10.05 -14.62
C VAL A 22 2.30 8.74 -14.45
N MET A 23 2.74 7.70 -15.14
CA MET A 23 2.15 6.37 -15.05
C MET A 23 2.80 5.51 -13.98
N TYR A 24 4.11 5.72 -13.74
CA TYR A 24 4.91 4.87 -12.85
C TYR A 24 5.77 5.71 -11.92
N LEU A 25 5.81 5.34 -10.65
CA LEU A 25 6.72 5.88 -9.65
C LEU A 25 7.52 4.72 -9.07
N GLN A 26 8.83 4.70 -9.36
CA GLN A 26 9.71 3.59 -9.00
C GLN A 26 11.10 4.08 -8.55
N GLY A 27 11.87 3.20 -7.89
CA GLY A 27 13.31 3.39 -7.72
C GLY A 27 13.70 4.42 -6.68
N LEU A 28 13.05 4.42 -5.52
CA LEU A 28 13.39 5.31 -4.40
C LEU A 28 14.43 4.70 -3.45
N GLU A 29 14.96 3.51 -3.76
CA GLU A 29 16.00 2.88 -2.96
C GLU A 29 17.25 3.79 -2.90
N GLY A 30 17.78 3.96 -1.71
CA GLY A 30 18.95 4.80 -1.48
C GLY A 30 18.68 6.30 -1.44
N LEU A 31 17.48 6.77 -1.75
CA LEU A 31 17.10 8.17 -1.55
C LEU A 31 16.78 8.44 -0.09
N ASN A 32 17.08 9.66 0.36
CA ASN A 32 16.79 10.08 1.73
C ASN A 32 15.36 10.64 1.85
N VAL A 33 14.36 9.83 1.45
CA VAL A 33 12.95 10.21 1.48
C VAL A 33 12.27 9.56 2.68
N SER A 34 11.71 10.35 3.58
CA SER A 34 10.99 9.87 4.75
C SER A 34 9.47 9.94 4.63
N SER A 35 8.95 10.80 3.77
CA SER A 35 7.51 10.98 3.59
C SER A 35 7.17 11.18 2.11
N MET A 36 6.09 10.54 1.70
CA MET A 36 5.54 10.63 0.35
C MET A 36 4.05 10.95 0.41
N LEU A 37 3.68 12.10 -0.14
CA LEU A 37 2.30 12.55 -0.24
C LEU A 37 1.90 12.63 -1.71
N ILE A 38 1.00 11.76 -2.12
CA ILE A 38 0.55 11.66 -3.51
C ILE A 38 -0.95 11.97 -3.54
N SER A 39 -1.30 13.11 -4.10
CA SER A 39 -2.70 13.50 -4.18
C SER A 39 -3.08 13.89 -5.61
N ASN A 40 -4.23 13.37 -6.08
CA ASN A 40 -4.78 13.70 -7.40
C ASN A 40 -3.82 13.44 -8.58
N ALA A 41 -2.95 12.46 -8.46
CA ALA A 41 -2.10 11.99 -9.55
C ALA A 41 -2.93 11.07 -10.46
N THR A 42 -3.87 11.65 -11.21
CA THR A 42 -4.92 10.92 -11.94
C THR A 42 -4.41 10.00 -13.05
N GLY A 43 -3.15 10.14 -13.47
CA GLY A 43 -2.50 9.24 -14.43
C GLY A 43 -1.61 8.18 -13.80
N LEU A 44 -1.47 8.16 -12.46
CA LEU A 44 -0.56 7.24 -11.78
C LEU A 44 -1.18 5.84 -11.70
N CYS A 45 -0.52 4.88 -12.36
CA CYS A 45 -0.95 3.49 -12.41
C CYS A 45 -0.18 2.56 -11.47
N GLU A 46 1.08 2.88 -11.19
CA GLU A 46 1.94 2.05 -10.37
C GLU A 46 2.82 2.87 -9.43
N ILE A 47 2.90 2.39 -8.18
CA ILE A 47 3.87 2.80 -7.17
C ILE A 47 4.65 1.56 -6.77
N ASP A 48 5.95 1.57 -7.05
CA ASP A 48 6.88 0.52 -6.64
C ASP A 48 8.06 1.15 -5.89
N ILE A 49 8.00 1.09 -4.58
CA ILE A 49 8.98 1.65 -3.65
C ILE A 49 9.58 0.58 -2.74
N HIS A 50 9.53 -0.69 -3.18
CA HIS A 50 10.06 -1.79 -2.39
C HIS A 50 11.50 -1.54 -1.93
N GLY A 51 11.85 -2.00 -0.75
CA GLY A 51 13.18 -1.82 -0.17
C GLY A 51 13.53 -0.38 0.25
N SER A 52 12.61 0.57 0.13
CA SER A 52 12.84 1.97 0.54
C SER A 52 12.82 2.13 2.05
N ASN A 53 13.97 1.86 2.69
CA ASN A 53 14.12 1.74 4.14
C ASN A 53 14.04 3.06 4.94
N ARG A 54 13.69 4.18 4.32
CA ARG A 54 13.58 5.47 5.00
C ARG A 54 12.16 6.03 5.00
N ILE A 55 11.30 5.52 4.13
CA ILE A 55 9.91 5.98 4.04
C ILE A 55 9.17 5.51 5.28
N GLN A 56 8.64 6.49 6.04
CA GLN A 56 7.83 6.26 7.23
C GLN A 56 6.34 6.56 6.98
N ARG A 57 6.06 7.48 6.05
CA ARG A 57 4.72 7.97 5.74
C ARG A 57 4.44 7.87 4.24
N LEU A 58 3.30 7.27 3.91
CA LEU A 58 2.75 7.23 2.56
C LEU A 58 1.27 7.62 2.60
N GLU A 59 0.91 8.69 1.90
CA GLU A 59 -0.48 9.10 1.70
C GLU A 59 -0.80 9.09 0.22
N LEU A 60 -1.83 8.34 -0.15
CA LEU A 60 -2.17 8.08 -1.54
C LEU A 60 -3.33 8.93 -2.07
N GLY A 61 -4.18 9.46 -1.17
CA GLY A 61 -5.36 10.22 -1.60
C GLY A 61 -6.25 9.45 -2.59
N SER A 62 -6.81 10.19 -3.57
CA SER A 62 -7.78 9.61 -4.53
C SER A 62 -7.13 9.32 -5.89
N ASN A 63 -6.20 8.38 -5.93
CA ASN A 63 -5.53 7.96 -7.17
C ASN A 63 -6.30 6.80 -7.83
N VAL A 64 -7.41 7.14 -8.49
CA VAL A 64 -8.36 6.16 -9.05
C VAL A 64 -7.78 5.25 -10.13
N MET A 65 -6.71 5.68 -10.82
CA MET A 65 -6.06 4.86 -11.86
C MET A 65 -4.99 3.93 -11.29
N LEU A 66 -4.67 4.02 -10.00
CA LEU A 66 -3.65 3.19 -9.38
C LEU A 66 -4.05 1.71 -9.41
N GLN A 67 -3.20 0.88 -10.01
CA GLN A 67 -3.40 -0.57 -10.14
C GLN A 67 -2.41 -1.39 -9.32
N LYS A 68 -1.22 -0.85 -9.02
CA LYS A 68 -0.19 -1.54 -8.24
C LYS A 68 0.39 -0.64 -7.16
N LEU A 69 0.44 -1.17 -5.95
CA LEU A 69 1.15 -0.62 -4.80
C LEU A 69 2.11 -1.68 -4.26
N ASN A 70 3.41 -1.48 -4.46
CA ASN A 70 4.46 -2.34 -3.93
C ASN A 70 5.33 -1.56 -2.94
N CYS A 71 5.17 -1.84 -1.67
CA CYS A 71 5.97 -1.31 -0.56
C CYS A 71 6.70 -2.44 0.19
N LYS A 72 6.89 -3.58 -0.46
CA LYS A 72 7.58 -4.73 0.14
C LYS A 72 8.91 -4.30 0.76
N ASP A 73 9.20 -4.78 1.96
CA ASP A 73 10.43 -4.51 2.69
C ASP A 73 10.73 -3.03 2.97
N CYS A 74 9.70 -2.15 2.92
CA CYS A 74 9.81 -0.78 3.42
C CYS A 74 9.73 -0.79 4.96
N SER A 75 10.81 -1.20 5.61
CA SER A 75 10.84 -1.58 7.03
C SER A 75 10.53 -0.45 8.02
N PHE A 76 10.49 0.79 7.59
CA PHE A 76 10.10 1.94 8.39
C PHE A 76 8.71 2.50 8.05
N LEU A 77 8.06 2.00 6.99
CA LEU A 77 6.71 2.45 6.64
C LEU A 77 5.71 2.08 7.73
N GLY A 78 5.09 3.08 8.36
CA GLY A 78 4.20 2.91 9.51
C GLY A 78 4.92 2.80 10.86
N TYR A 79 6.22 3.11 10.95
CA TYR A 79 6.98 3.08 12.22
C TYR A 79 6.43 4.08 13.25
N ASP A 80 6.06 5.28 12.81
CA ASP A 80 5.39 6.26 13.66
C ASP A 80 3.89 5.91 13.76
N ASP A 81 3.35 5.86 14.98
CA ASP A 81 1.96 5.50 15.24
C ASP A 81 0.94 6.40 14.53
N ASN A 82 1.32 7.65 14.21
CA ASN A 82 0.48 8.57 13.43
C ASN A 82 0.37 8.17 11.95
N TYR A 83 1.25 7.30 11.45
CA TYR A 83 1.35 6.93 10.03
C TYR A 83 1.18 5.42 9.79
N LYS A 84 0.65 4.68 10.77
CA LYS A 84 0.40 3.23 10.67
C LYS A 84 -0.72 2.83 9.73
N VAL A 85 -1.47 3.79 9.22
CA VAL A 85 -2.61 3.53 8.32
C VAL A 85 -2.22 3.77 6.88
N ILE A 86 -2.42 2.76 6.04
CA ILE A 86 -2.41 2.92 4.58
C ILE A 86 -3.86 2.90 4.09
N ASP A 87 -4.32 4.06 3.60
CA ASP A 87 -5.66 4.20 3.06
C ASP A 87 -5.65 4.13 1.53
N VAL A 88 -6.17 3.05 0.99
CA VAL A 88 -6.38 2.83 -0.45
C VAL A 88 -7.87 2.77 -0.81
N SER A 89 -8.76 3.19 0.09
CA SER A 89 -10.22 3.09 -0.11
C SER A 89 -10.73 3.85 -1.32
N LYS A 90 -9.98 4.83 -1.80
CA LYS A 90 -10.28 5.63 -2.99
C LYS A 90 -9.56 5.15 -4.26
N CYS A 91 -8.65 4.18 -4.15
CA CYS A 91 -7.92 3.61 -5.28
C CYS A 91 -8.70 2.42 -5.85
N VAL A 92 -9.86 2.69 -6.46
CA VAL A 92 -10.87 1.67 -6.81
C VAL A 92 -10.44 0.66 -7.88
N ASN A 93 -9.37 0.95 -8.64
CA ASN A 93 -8.83 0.05 -9.66
C ASN A 93 -7.59 -0.74 -9.18
N LEU A 94 -7.29 -0.68 -7.88
CA LEU A 94 -6.11 -1.32 -7.33
C LEU A 94 -6.23 -2.85 -7.38
N LYS A 95 -5.25 -3.49 -8.05
CA LYS A 95 -5.19 -4.94 -8.29
C LYS A 95 -4.14 -5.63 -7.46
N TYR A 96 -3.05 -4.96 -7.17
CA TYR A 96 -1.89 -5.51 -6.50
C TYR A 96 -1.50 -4.66 -5.30
N ILE A 97 -1.41 -5.29 -4.12
CA ILE A 97 -0.89 -4.69 -2.88
C ILE A 97 0.13 -5.63 -2.26
N ASP A 98 1.36 -5.15 -2.10
CA ASP A 98 2.37 -5.81 -1.26
C ASP A 98 2.88 -4.83 -0.20
N LEU A 99 2.55 -5.10 1.04
CA LEU A 99 2.99 -4.38 2.24
C LEU A 99 3.79 -5.30 3.18
N SER A 100 4.32 -6.41 2.64
CA SER A 100 5.09 -7.34 3.44
C SER A 100 6.37 -6.70 3.99
N GLY A 101 6.75 -7.08 5.22
CA GLY A 101 7.93 -6.54 5.89
C GLY A 101 7.85 -5.07 6.30
N THR A 102 6.64 -4.50 6.40
CA THR A 102 6.40 -3.10 6.83
C THR A 102 5.98 -3.01 8.30
N LYS A 103 5.86 -1.77 8.82
CA LYS A 103 5.27 -1.46 10.13
C LYS A 103 3.82 -0.98 10.05
N VAL A 104 3.17 -1.22 8.92
CA VAL A 104 1.78 -0.85 8.71
C VAL A 104 0.89 -1.65 9.67
N GLY A 105 0.07 -0.92 10.44
CA GLY A 105 -0.86 -1.51 11.43
C GLY A 105 -2.29 -1.64 10.92
N THR A 106 -2.66 -0.85 9.91
CA THR A 106 -4.01 -0.84 9.33
C THR A 106 -3.96 -0.63 7.82
N LEU A 107 -4.67 -1.47 7.09
CA LEU A 107 -4.93 -1.28 5.66
C LEU A 107 -6.42 -1.01 5.47
N GLN A 108 -6.77 0.17 4.92
CA GLN A 108 -8.15 0.52 4.58
C GLN A 108 -8.40 0.25 3.10
N LEU A 109 -9.16 -0.80 2.81
CA LEU A 109 -9.60 -1.16 1.47
C LEU A 109 -10.92 -0.48 1.10
N ASN A 110 -11.30 -0.50 -0.17
CA ASN A 110 -12.63 -0.09 -0.60
C ASN A 110 -13.65 -1.13 -0.14
N GLU A 111 -14.58 -0.71 0.72
CA GLU A 111 -15.60 -1.57 1.31
C GLU A 111 -16.72 -1.97 0.32
N ASN A 112 -16.89 -1.20 -0.76
CA ASN A 112 -17.92 -1.45 -1.78
C ASN A 112 -17.47 -2.40 -2.90
N GLY A 113 -16.31 -3.00 -2.71
CA GLY A 113 -15.70 -3.88 -3.70
C GLY A 113 -14.50 -3.26 -4.41
N GLY A 114 -13.66 -4.12 -4.94
CA GLY A 114 -12.42 -3.74 -5.61
C GLY A 114 -12.00 -4.76 -6.66
N ALA A 115 -11.00 -4.38 -7.42
CA ALA A 115 -10.40 -5.21 -8.46
C ALA A 115 -9.19 -6.02 -7.93
N LEU A 116 -9.07 -6.20 -6.61
CA LEU A 116 -7.87 -6.75 -6.01
C LEU A 116 -7.67 -8.22 -6.41
N GLU A 117 -6.51 -8.50 -6.98
CA GLU A 117 -6.08 -9.82 -7.46
C GLU A 117 -4.92 -10.38 -6.61
N TYR A 118 -4.20 -9.52 -5.88
CA TYR A 118 -3.07 -9.90 -5.04
C TYR A 118 -3.02 -9.04 -3.76
N LEU A 119 -2.90 -9.69 -2.61
CA LEU A 119 -2.74 -9.06 -1.30
C LEU A 119 -1.73 -9.82 -0.45
N ASN A 120 -0.59 -9.20 -0.18
CA ASN A 120 0.44 -9.73 0.71
C ASN A 120 0.73 -8.73 1.84
N LEU A 121 0.49 -9.17 3.06
CA LEU A 121 0.71 -8.42 4.30
C LEU A 121 1.69 -9.17 5.24
N ALA A 122 2.39 -10.20 4.75
CA ALA A 122 3.28 -11.01 5.57
C ALA A 122 4.30 -10.15 6.34
N GLU A 123 4.59 -10.52 7.57
CA GLU A 123 5.57 -9.82 8.42
C GLU A 123 5.27 -8.33 8.67
N SER A 124 4.03 -7.89 8.43
CA SER A 124 3.59 -6.54 8.77
C SER A 124 3.08 -6.47 10.21
N GLU A 125 2.83 -5.25 10.71
CA GLU A 125 2.24 -5.03 12.04
C GLU A 125 0.71 -4.92 12.02
N ILE A 126 0.05 -5.44 11.00
CA ILE A 126 -1.41 -5.45 10.89
C ILE A 126 -2.05 -6.05 12.14
N THR A 127 -2.98 -5.31 12.74
CA THR A 127 -3.72 -5.73 13.92
C THR A 127 -5.10 -6.30 13.59
N TYR A 128 -5.73 -5.77 12.57
CA TYR A 128 -6.98 -6.29 12.03
C TYR A 128 -7.04 -6.08 10.50
N LEU A 129 -7.70 -6.96 9.81
CA LEU A 129 -7.96 -6.84 8.38
C LEU A 129 -9.46 -6.98 8.11
N VAL A 130 -10.02 -5.98 7.43
CA VAL A 130 -11.36 -6.07 6.84
C VAL A 130 -11.21 -6.13 5.32
N CYS A 131 -11.57 -7.27 4.75
CA CYS A 131 -11.46 -7.53 3.31
C CYS A 131 -12.83 -7.97 2.80
N ASN A 132 -13.63 -6.99 2.33
CA ASN A 132 -14.98 -7.23 1.87
C ASN A 132 -15.09 -6.99 0.36
N HIS A 133 -15.96 -7.75 -0.31
CA HIS A 133 -16.31 -7.58 -1.73
C HIS A 133 -15.09 -7.60 -2.70
N GLN A 134 -14.01 -8.31 -2.36
CA GLN A 134 -12.85 -8.47 -3.24
C GLN A 134 -13.05 -9.74 -4.08
N GLU A 135 -13.85 -9.63 -5.14
CA GLU A 135 -14.34 -10.79 -5.91
C GLU A 135 -13.26 -11.56 -6.66
N TYR A 136 -12.12 -10.92 -6.97
CA TYR A 136 -11.04 -11.50 -7.76
C TYR A 136 -9.84 -11.97 -6.95
N LEU A 137 -9.86 -11.78 -5.62
CA LEU A 137 -8.74 -12.08 -4.73
C LEU A 137 -8.71 -13.57 -4.37
N PRO A 138 -7.73 -14.36 -4.86
CA PRO A 138 -7.69 -15.81 -4.60
C PRO A 138 -7.06 -16.16 -3.26
N ALA A 139 -6.17 -15.30 -2.74
CA ALA A 139 -5.43 -15.57 -1.52
C ALA A 139 -5.10 -14.29 -0.76
N ILE A 140 -4.99 -14.42 0.58
CA ILE A 140 -4.49 -13.39 1.49
C ILE A 140 -3.32 -13.98 2.27
N THR A 141 -2.16 -13.31 2.24
CA THR A 141 -0.97 -13.73 2.98
C THR A 141 -0.78 -12.86 4.21
N LEU A 142 -0.85 -13.48 5.40
CA LEU A 142 -0.70 -12.86 6.72
C LEU A 142 0.34 -13.58 7.59
N ASP A 143 1.20 -14.39 6.97
CA ASP A 143 2.26 -15.10 7.70
C ASP A 143 3.18 -14.09 8.41
N GLY A 144 3.61 -14.41 9.64
CA GLY A 144 4.45 -13.50 10.42
C GLY A 144 3.79 -12.23 10.97
N CYS A 145 2.49 -11.96 10.75
CA CYS A 145 1.76 -10.83 11.33
C CYS A 145 1.50 -11.06 12.82
N ALA A 146 2.51 -10.87 13.66
CA ALA A 146 2.48 -11.23 15.09
C ALA A 146 1.39 -10.50 15.90
N ASN A 147 0.95 -9.32 15.45
CA ASN A 147 -0.04 -8.48 16.15
C ASN A 147 -1.47 -8.71 15.65
N LEU A 148 -1.66 -9.63 14.68
CA LEU A 148 -2.97 -9.86 14.08
C LEU A 148 -3.95 -10.46 15.09
N SER A 149 -5.08 -9.78 15.28
CA SER A 149 -6.16 -10.20 16.19
C SER A 149 -7.44 -10.61 15.47
N THR A 150 -7.74 -9.98 14.35
CA THR A 150 -9.00 -10.18 13.64
C THR A 150 -8.82 -10.13 12.13
N VAL A 151 -9.43 -11.09 11.45
CA VAL A 151 -9.62 -11.08 10.00
C VAL A 151 -11.12 -11.22 9.72
N GLN A 152 -11.69 -10.22 9.07
CA GLN A 152 -13.06 -10.24 8.60
C GLN A 152 -13.06 -10.26 7.07
N VAL A 153 -13.69 -11.30 6.52
CA VAL A 153 -13.78 -11.49 5.07
C VAL A 153 -15.23 -11.78 4.71
N THR A 154 -15.80 -10.97 3.84
CA THR A 154 -17.16 -11.17 3.34
C THR A 154 -17.20 -10.95 1.83
N GLN A 155 -17.98 -11.77 1.12
CA GLN A 155 -18.22 -11.64 -0.32
C GLN A 155 -16.93 -11.58 -1.16
N CYS A 156 -15.91 -12.36 -0.82
CA CYS A 156 -14.69 -12.58 -1.58
C CYS A 156 -14.79 -13.94 -2.29
N ASN A 157 -15.51 -13.98 -3.40
CA ASN A 157 -15.96 -15.25 -4.01
C ASN A 157 -14.81 -16.09 -4.61
N ALA A 158 -13.71 -15.46 -5.01
CA ALA A 158 -12.53 -16.17 -5.52
C ALA A 158 -11.58 -16.66 -4.41
N LEU A 159 -11.80 -16.24 -3.16
CA LEU A 159 -10.86 -16.51 -2.07
C LEU A 159 -10.90 -17.99 -1.66
N THR A 160 -9.75 -18.64 -1.80
CA THR A 160 -9.55 -20.05 -1.46
C THR A 160 -8.56 -20.27 -0.33
N THR A 161 -7.70 -19.28 -0.08
CA THR A 161 -6.59 -19.43 0.87
C THR A 161 -6.39 -18.17 1.71
N ILE A 162 -6.25 -18.35 3.01
CA ILE A 162 -5.72 -17.32 3.93
C ILE A 162 -4.59 -17.98 4.72
N THR A 163 -3.36 -17.45 4.56
CA THR A 163 -2.21 -17.88 5.35
C THR A 163 -2.16 -17.04 6.62
N LEU A 164 -2.35 -17.67 7.77
CA LEU A 164 -2.35 -17.00 9.07
C LEU A 164 -0.99 -17.09 9.77
N PRO A 165 -0.70 -16.23 10.76
CA PRO A 165 0.53 -16.33 11.55
C PRO A 165 0.67 -17.71 12.19
N GLY A 166 1.85 -18.33 12.01
CA GLY A 166 2.14 -19.66 12.57
C GLY A 166 1.50 -20.84 11.83
N SER A 167 0.87 -20.62 10.67
CA SER A 167 0.47 -21.70 9.77
C SER A 167 1.73 -22.37 9.20
N LYS A 168 1.99 -23.64 9.54
CA LYS A 168 3.05 -24.48 8.97
C LYS A 168 2.44 -25.61 8.16
#